data_0dc861aa33cf7b7f9a46d857f7cff2b2
#
_entry.id   0dc861aa33cf7b7f9a46d857f7cff2b2
#
_cell.length_a   1.000
_cell.length_b   1.000
_cell.length_c   1.000
_cell.angle_alpha   90.00
_cell.angle_beta   90.00
_cell.angle_gamma   90.00
#
_symmetry.space_group_name_H-M   'P 1'
#
loop_
_entity.id
_entity.type
_entity.pdbx_description
1 polymer ?
#
loop_
_entity_poly.entity_id
_entity_poly.type
_entity_poly.pdbx_seq_one_letter_code
_entity_poly.pdbx_strand_id
1 'polypeptide(L)'
;MDALLLTVAIVATRASFRSMSLVAASRNKQSRRVLVYGAGAFGQLIVREMRANPHWQMNPVAFIDDDPMKAHRWILGVPVRGALEQLEPTLHRYKVDEVILSSPAINGSIERTIRDVCATLERPVRRLHMSIS
;
A
#
# COMPACT_ATOMS: atom_id res chain seq x y z
N MET A 1 10.10 44.75 -17.20
CA MET A 1 8.80 44.25 -16.71
C MET A 1 8.37 42.99 -17.44
N ASP A 2 8.40 43.03 -18.77
CA ASP A 2 7.96 41.87 -19.58
C ASP A 2 8.83 40.64 -19.39
N ALA A 3 10.13 40.79 -19.16
CA ALA A 3 11.05 39.69 -18.89
C ALA A 3 10.76 39.01 -17.50
N LEU A 4 10.36 39.80 -16.53
CA LEU A 4 9.96 39.30 -15.21
C LEU A 4 8.61 38.57 -15.28
N LEU A 5 7.65 39.10 -16.06
CA LEU A 5 6.36 38.47 -16.29
C LEU A 5 6.50 37.17 -17.06
N LEU A 6 7.39 37.13 -18.07
CA LEU A 6 7.72 35.91 -18.81
C LEU A 6 8.38 34.85 -17.89
N THR A 7 9.28 35.28 -17.05
CA THR A 7 9.94 34.36 -16.07
C THR A 7 8.94 33.80 -15.07
N VAL A 8 8.03 34.63 -14.57
CA VAL A 8 6.96 34.20 -13.68
C VAL A 8 6.00 33.26 -14.41
N ALA A 9 5.67 33.53 -15.67
CA ALA A 9 4.81 32.67 -16.47
C ALA A 9 5.45 31.31 -16.75
N ILE A 10 6.75 31.25 -17.03
CA ILE A 10 7.49 30.00 -17.21
C ILE A 10 7.56 29.21 -15.91
N VAL A 11 7.83 29.89 -14.81
CA VAL A 11 7.83 29.27 -13.47
C VAL A 11 6.42 28.82 -13.09
N ALA A 12 5.39 29.60 -13.40
CA ALA A 12 4.00 29.22 -13.17
C ALA A 12 3.57 28.03 -14.03
N THR A 13 4.02 27.95 -15.29
CA THR A 13 3.75 26.82 -16.17
C THR A 13 4.44 25.56 -15.68
N ARG A 14 5.68 25.65 -15.24
CA ARG A 14 6.41 24.55 -14.61
C ARG A 14 5.81 24.18 -13.26
N ALA A 15 5.38 25.15 -12.50
CA ALA A 15 4.67 24.92 -11.23
C ALA A 15 3.31 24.27 -11.47
N SER A 16 2.58 24.63 -12.54
CA SER A 16 1.32 23.99 -12.91
C SER A 16 1.52 22.53 -13.33
N PHE A 17 2.57 22.26 -14.10
CA PHE A 17 2.93 20.90 -14.48
C PHE A 17 3.36 20.09 -13.28
N ARG A 18 4.11 20.71 -12.39
CA ARG A 18 4.49 20.11 -11.11
C ARG A 18 3.29 19.99 -10.18
N SER A 19 2.33 20.89 -10.23
CA SER A 19 1.09 20.80 -9.46
C SER A 19 0.21 19.67 -9.93
N MET A 20 0.15 19.36 -11.22
CA MET A 20 -0.58 18.19 -11.68
C MET A 20 0.10 16.91 -11.29
N SER A 21 1.43 16.85 -11.35
CA SER A 21 2.21 15.74 -10.83
C SER A 21 2.12 15.66 -9.29
N LEU A 22 2.09 16.79 -8.61
CA LEU A 22 1.94 16.88 -7.15
C LEU A 22 0.51 16.58 -6.72
N VAL A 23 -0.50 16.91 -7.51
CA VAL A 23 -1.89 16.54 -7.24
C VAL A 23 -2.09 15.05 -7.45
N ALA A 24 -1.48 14.44 -8.46
CA ALA A 24 -1.45 13.00 -8.64
C ALA A 24 -0.64 12.33 -7.52
N ALA A 25 0.53 12.87 -7.16
CA ALA A 25 1.35 12.39 -6.06
C ALA A 25 0.71 12.69 -4.69
N SER A 26 -0.04 13.77 -4.57
CA SER A 26 -0.79 14.12 -3.37
C SER A 26 -2.02 13.24 -3.20
N ARG A 27 -2.69 12.86 -4.28
CA ARG A 27 -3.71 11.81 -4.25
C ARG A 27 -3.11 10.49 -3.82
N ASN A 28 -1.92 10.15 -4.32
CA ASN A 28 -1.17 8.98 -3.89
C ASN A 28 -0.66 9.11 -2.45
N LYS A 29 -0.35 10.32 -1.98
CA LYS A 29 0.02 10.60 -0.59
C LYS A 29 -1.17 10.57 0.35
N GLN A 30 -2.36 10.96 -0.13
CA GLN A 30 -3.60 10.85 0.62
C GLN A 30 -4.10 9.40 0.65
N SER A 31 -3.72 8.61 -0.36
CA SER A 31 -4.00 7.18 -0.35
C SER A 31 -3.13 6.48 0.67
N ARG A 32 -3.75 5.73 1.55
CA ARG A 32 -3.03 4.92 2.52
C ARG A 32 -2.27 3.83 1.78
N ARG A 33 -1.01 3.70 2.08
CA ARG A 33 -0.16 2.65 1.54
C ARG A 33 -0.39 1.38 2.34
N VAL A 34 -0.90 0.37 1.67
CA VAL A 34 -1.40 -0.84 2.32
C VAL A 34 -0.50 -2.03 1.99
N LEU A 35 -0.10 -2.75 3.02
CA LEU A 35 0.49 -4.07 2.88
C LEU A 35 -0.61 -5.10 3.12
N VAL A 36 -0.72 -6.06 2.21
CA VAL A 36 -1.67 -7.17 2.33
C VAL A 36 -0.93 -8.41 2.79
N TYR A 37 -1.30 -8.94 3.95
CA TYR A 37 -0.74 -10.19 4.45
C TYR A 37 -1.57 -11.35 3.90
N GLY A 38 -0.92 -12.14 3.05
CA GLY A 38 -1.55 -13.21 2.31
C GLY A 38 -1.77 -12.84 0.83
N ALA A 39 -1.06 -13.53 -0.05
CA ALA A 39 -1.11 -13.28 -1.51
C ALA A 39 -1.94 -14.35 -2.26
N GLY A 40 -2.79 -15.06 -1.53
CA GLY A 40 -3.71 -16.03 -2.10
C GLY A 40 -4.96 -15.38 -2.70
N ALA A 41 -5.99 -16.17 -2.90
CA ALA A 41 -7.23 -15.73 -3.55
C ALA A 41 -7.87 -14.52 -2.83
N PHE A 42 -7.91 -14.53 -1.50
CA PHE A 42 -8.49 -13.43 -0.73
C PHE A 42 -7.65 -12.16 -0.80
N GLY A 43 -6.32 -12.28 -0.73
CA GLY A 43 -5.42 -11.13 -0.85
C GLY A 43 -5.52 -10.48 -2.22
N GLN A 44 -5.60 -11.28 -3.26
CA GLN A 44 -5.77 -10.79 -4.63
C GLN A 44 -7.12 -10.11 -4.81
N LEU A 45 -8.17 -10.69 -4.23
CA LEU A 45 -9.51 -10.09 -4.26
C LEU A 45 -9.53 -8.73 -3.56
N ILE A 46 -8.87 -8.61 -2.42
CA ILE A 46 -8.74 -7.35 -1.68
C ILE A 46 -8.05 -6.29 -2.55
N VAL A 47 -6.96 -6.65 -3.22
CA VAL A 47 -6.25 -5.73 -4.13
C VAL A 47 -7.15 -5.29 -5.28
N ARG A 48 -7.91 -6.21 -5.87
CA ARG A 48 -8.86 -5.88 -6.93
C ARG A 48 -9.94 -4.92 -6.45
N GLU A 49 -10.46 -5.16 -5.23
CA GLU A 49 -11.47 -4.29 -4.63
C GLU A 49 -10.92 -2.89 -4.33
N MET A 50 -9.70 -2.79 -3.84
CA MET A 50 -9.05 -1.50 -3.64
C MET A 50 -8.95 -0.71 -4.94
N ARG A 51 -8.61 -1.38 -6.03
CA ARG A 51 -8.49 -0.75 -7.35
C ARG A 51 -9.84 -0.40 -7.96
N ALA A 52 -10.86 -1.22 -7.68
CA ALA A 52 -12.22 -0.98 -8.15
C ALA A 52 -12.92 0.15 -7.38
N ASN A 53 -12.42 0.48 -6.19
CA ASN A 53 -13.03 1.47 -5.30
C ASN A 53 -12.01 2.57 -4.93
N PRO A 54 -11.65 3.46 -5.87
CA PRO A 54 -10.64 4.51 -5.60
C PRO A 54 -11.02 5.43 -4.44
N HIS A 55 -12.31 5.56 -4.15
CA HIS A 55 -12.79 6.37 -3.04
C HIS A 55 -12.40 5.81 -1.66
N TRP A 56 -11.97 4.54 -1.58
CA TRP A 56 -11.41 3.99 -0.35
C TRP A 56 -10.04 4.58 -0.02
N GLN A 57 -9.37 5.18 -1.01
CA GLN A 57 -8.05 5.79 -0.87
C GLN A 57 -7.02 4.82 -0.29
N MET A 58 -7.01 3.61 -0.82
CA MET A 58 -6.08 2.54 -0.42
C MET A 58 -5.25 2.13 -1.62
N ASN A 59 -3.94 2.11 -1.43
CA ASN A 59 -2.98 1.72 -2.46
C ASN A 59 -2.19 0.50 -2.00
N PRO A 60 -2.42 -0.68 -2.61
CA PRO A 60 -1.66 -1.87 -2.25
C PRO A 60 -0.22 -1.73 -2.77
N VAL A 61 0.76 -1.81 -1.89
CA VAL A 61 2.17 -1.59 -2.24
C VAL A 61 3.01 -2.84 -2.12
N ALA A 62 2.60 -3.80 -1.30
CA ALA A 62 3.33 -5.05 -1.11
C ALA A 62 2.43 -6.14 -0.55
N PHE A 63 2.81 -7.38 -0.82
CA PHE A 63 2.28 -8.58 -0.14
C PHE A 63 3.36 -9.18 0.75
N ILE A 64 2.93 -9.77 1.84
CA ILE A 64 3.70 -10.74 2.61
C ILE A 64 2.93 -12.05 2.59
N ASP A 65 3.61 -13.13 2.31
CA ASP A 65 3.01 -14.47 2.29
C ASP A 65 4.03 -15.49 2.78
N ASP A 66 3.60 -16.40 3.64
CA ASP A 66 4.46 -17.42 4.23
C ASP A 66 4.80 -18.55 3.24
N ASP A 67 4.13 -18.60 2.10
CA ASP A 67 4.43 -19.57 1.05
C ASP A 67 5.72 -19.17 0.30
N PRO A 68 6.81 -19.97 0.43
CA PRO A 68 8.06 -19.63 -0.22
C PRO A 68 7.97 -19.64 -1.74
N MET A 69 7.00 -20.32 -2.31
CA MET A 69 6.79 -20.34 -3.75
C MET A 69 6.28 -19.01 -4.30
N LYS A 70 5.70 -18.17 -3.44
CA LYS A 70 5.20 -16.83 -3.82
C LYS A 70 6.22 -15.74 -3.60
N ALA A 71 7.26 -15.98 -2.83
CA ALA A 71 8.29 -14.99 -2.54
C ALA A 71 8.93 -14.46 -3.84
N HIS A 72 9.14 -13.15 -3.88
CA HIS A 72 9.74 -12.42 -5.00
C HIS A 72 8.91 -12.43 -6.30
N ARG A 73 7.68 -12.89 -6.26
CA ARG A 73 6.75 -12.79 -7.39
C ARG A 73 6.01 -11.45 -7.39
N TRP A 74 5.52 -11.09 -8.55
CA TRP A 74 4.61 -9.96 -8.71
C TRP A 74 3.21 -10.51 -8.97
N ILE A 75 2.29 -10.13 -8.12
CA ILE A 75 0.88 -10.57 -8.25
C ILE A 75 0.03 -9.31 -8.39
N LEU A 76 -0.70 -9.21 -9.50
CA LEU A 76 -1.51 -8.02 -9.83
C LEU A 76 -0.67 -6.72 -9.80
N GLY A 77 0.58 -6.81 -10.21
CA GLY A 77 1.50 -5.68 -10.20
C GLY A 77 2.00 -5.27 -8.83
N VAL A 78 1.79 -6.10 -7.81
CA VAL A 78 2.22 -5.86 -6.43
C VAL A 78 3.27 -6.90 -6.05
N PRO A 79 4.44 -6.50 -5.55
CA PRO A 79 5.48 -7.46 -5.21
C PRO A 79 5.15 -8.22 -3.93
N VAL A 80 5.46 -9.52 -3.93
CA VAL A 80 5.46 -10.36 -2.73
C VAL A 80 6.87 -10.31 -2.14
N ARG A 81 7.03 -9.75 -0.96
CA ARG A 81 8.33 -9.45 -0.38
C ARG A 81 8.93 -10.57 0.47
N GLY A 82 8.16 -11.62 0.70
CA GLY A 82 8.60 -12.77 1.46
C GLY A 82 7.65 -13.10 2.59
N ALA A 83 8.16 -13.77 3.62
CA ALA A 83 7.38 -14.23 4.75
C ALA A 83 7.36 -13.22 5.91
N LEU A 84 6.86 -13.64 7.06
CA LEU A 84 6.65 -12.81 8.25
C LEU A 84 7.92 -12.05 8.69
N GLU A 85 9.10 -12.67 8.58
CA GLU A 85 10.37 -12.03 8.92
C GLU A 85 10.71 -10.82 8.04
N GLN A 86 10.07 -10.70 6.90
CA GLN A 86 10.22 -9.55 6.00
C GLN A 86 9.19 -8.45 6.27
N LEU A 87 8.30 -8.64 7.23
CA LEU A 87 7.23 -7.68 7.52
C LEU A 87 7.81 -6.32 7.90
N GLU A 88 8.65 -6.26 8.92
CA GLU A 88 9.20 -5.01 9.42
C GLU A 88 10.04 -4.28 8.36
N PRO A 89 11.00 -4.93 7.67
CA PRO A 89 11.74 -4.26 6.60
C PRO A 89 10.83 -3.75 5.49
N THR A 90 9.77 -4.49 5.16
CA THR A 90 8.82 -4.10 4.12
C THR A 90 7.99 -2.89 4.55
N LEU A 91 7.57 -2.82 5.80
CA LEU A 91 6.85 -1.67 6.34
C LEU A 91 7.65 -0.39 6.19
N HIS A 92 8.96 -0.45 6.46
CA HIS A 92 9.86 0.69 6.32
C HIS A 92 10.14 1.03 4.85
N ARG A 93 10.48 0.03 4.06
CA ARG A 93 10.88 0.22 2.66
C ARG A 93 9.78 0.84 1.82
N TYR A 94 8.56 0.37 1.99
CA TYR A 94 7.40 0.83 1.21
C TYR A 94 6.60 1.91 1.92
N LYS A 95 7.03 2.37 3.07
CA LYS A 95 6.34 3.39 3.87
C LYS A 95 4.87 3.01 4.06
N VAL A 96 4.64 1.82 4.56
CA VAL A 96 3.31 1.26 4.73
C VAL A 96 2.58 1.99 5.85
N ASP A 97 1.35 2.40 5.58
CA ASP A 97 0.50 3.08 6.55
C ASP A 97 -0.41 2.11 7.30
N GLU A 98 -0.79 1.02 6.66
CA GLU A 98 -1.76 0.08 7.19
C GLU A 98 -1.49 -1.34 6.71
N VAL A 99 -1.71 -2.32 7.56
CA VAL A 99 -1.61 -3.74 7.21
C VAL A 99 -3.00 -4.35 7.21
N ILE A 100 -3.33 -5.08 6.14
CA ILE A 100 -4.59 -5.81 6.04
C ILE A 100 -4.30 -7.31 6.04
N LEU A 101 -4.95 -8.00 6.97
CA LEU A 101 -4.92 -9.46 7.05
C LEU A 101 -6.00 -10.01 6.12
N SER A 102 -5.59 -10.73 5.08
CA SER A 102 -6.52 -11.19 4.03
C SER A 102 -7.08 -12.58 4.27
N SER A 103 -6.39 -13.40 5.03
CA SER A 103 -6.76 -14.80 5.19
C SER A 103 -7.45 -15.02 6.53
N PRO A 104 -8.63 -15.67 6.55
CA PRO A 104 -9.24 -16.13 7.80
C PRO A 104 -8.46 -17.26 8.45
N ALA A 105 -7.55 -17.92 7.72
CA ALA A 105 -6.74 -19.02 8.20
C ALA A 105 -5.39 -18.59 8.80
N ILE A 106 -5.15 -17.29 8.98
CA ILE A 106 -3.93 -16.81 9.62
C ILE A 106 -3.93 -17.30 11.08
N ASN A 107 -2.86 -18.01 11.43
CA ASN A 107 -2.69 -18.54 12.78
C ASN A 107 -2.67 -17.37 13.80
N GLY A 108 -3.31 -17.58 14.95
CA GLY A 108 -3.38 -16.55 15.99
C GLY A 108 -2.02 -16.08 16.49
N SER A 109 -0.99 -16.94 16.50
CA SER A 109 0.36 -16.56 16.88
C SER A 109 1.01 -15.63 15.82
N ILE A 110 0.76 -15.90 14.56
CA ILE A 110 1.23 -15.04 13.46
C ILE A 110 0.53 -13.68 13.51
N GLU A 111 -0.78 -13.68 13.68
CA GLU A 111 -1.56 -12.45 13.83
C GLU A 111 -1.07 -11.60 15.00
N ARG A 112 -0.79 -12.24 16.13
CA ARG A 112 -0.25 -11.56 17.31
C ARG A 112 1.10 -10.92 17.01
N THR A 113 1.99 -11.63 16.34
CA THR A 113 3.29 -11.11 15.93
C THR A 113 3.14 -9.91 15.01
N ILE A 114 2.23 -10.00 14.03
CA ILE A 114 1.94 -8.90 13.11
C ILE A 114 1.44 -7.66 13.88
N ARG A 115 0.50 -7.86 14.79
CA ARG A 115 -0.05 -6.78 15.61
C ARG A 115 1.01 -6.15 16.51
N ASP A 116 1.91 -6.95 17.09
CA ASP A 116 2.99 -6.47 17.94
C ASP A 116 3.98 -5.61 17.15
N VAL A 117 4.41 -6.08 15.98
CA VAL A 117 5.31 -5.33 15.10
C VAL A 117 4.66 -4.02 14.66
N CYS A 118 3.40 -4.08 14.24
CA CYS A 118 2.68 -2.90 13.78
C CYS A 118 2.40 -1.91 14.91
N ALA A 119 2.13 -2.39 16.11
CA ALA A 119 1.94 -1.54 17.30
C ALA A 119 3.23 -0.77 17.64
N THR A 120 4.38 -1.43 17.56
CA THR A 120 5.69 -0.80 17.79
C THR A 120 5.94 0.33 16.80
N LEU A 121 5.49 0.18 15.56
CA LEU A 121 5.64 1.18 14.49
C LEU A 121 4.42 2.10 14.36
N GLU A 122 3.45 1.97 15.26
CA GLU A 122 2.21 2.76 15.25
C GLU A 122 1.46 2.63 13.91
N ARG A 123 1.37 1.41 13.38
CA ARG A 123 0.65 1.12 12.15
C ARG A 123 -0.62 0.33 12.45
N PRO A 124 -1.79 0.77 11.95
CA PRO A 124 -3.03 0.03 12.14
C PRO A 124 -3.03 -1.29 11.39
N VAL A 125 -3.66 -2.29 11.98
CA VAL A 125 -3.87 -3.60 11.40
C VAL A 125 -5.37 -3.85 11.32
N ARG A 126 -5.86 -4.21 10.13
CA ARG A 126 -7.26 -4.59 9.92
C ARG A 126 -7.35 -6.00 9.39
N ARG A 127 -8.39 -6.67 9.82
CA ARG A 127 -8.82 -7.91 9.19
C ARG A 127 -10.07 -7.60 8.36
N LEU A 128 -9.99 -7.84 7.05
CA LEU A 128 -11.16 -7.71 6.20
C LEU A 128 -11.90 -9.04 6.18
N HIS A 129 -13.13 -9.02 6.68
CA HIS A 129 -14.07 -10.11 6.48
C HIS A 129 -14.81 -9.86 5.18
N MET A 130 -14.52 -10.66 4.18
CA MET A 130 -15.36 -10.69 3.00
C MET A 130 -16.43 -11.74 3.23
N SER A 131 -17.61 -11.30 3.61
CA SER A 131 -18.76 -12.19 3.60
C SER A 131 -19.19 -12.37 2.16
N ILE A 132 -19.00 -13.57 1.65
CA ILE A 132 -19.63 -14.01 0.41
C ILE A 132 -21.07 -14.37 0.78
N SER A 133 -21.96 -13.41 0.67
CA SER A 133 -23.39 -13.70 0.74
C SER A 133 -23.96 -13.74 -0.65
#